data_4b27e0afe0fe72cb3a4e55eef3b3e60f
#
_entry.id   4b27e0afe0fe72cb3a4e55eef3b3e60f
#
_cell.length_a   1.000
_cell.length_b   1.000
_cell.length_c   1.000
_cell.angle_alpha   90.00
_cell.angle_beta   90.00
_cell.angle_gamma   90.00
#
_symmetry.space_group_name_H-M   'P 1'
#
loop_
_entity.id
_entity.type
_entity.pdbx_description
1 polymer ?
#
loop_
_entity_poly.entity_id
_entity_poly.type
_entity_poly.pdbx_seq_one_letter_code
_entity_poly.pdbx_strand_id
1 'polypeptide(L)'
;MDPARPGIEPVLARLWPGRDVEVSPIAAGLTNQNFRVEVDGRPCFVRLPGASTDLLAVDRANELHNTRAAAEAGVGPKVVEVDPETGAFALEWIDGRTMSNTAFAEPGAPARIAEALRRLHAGPRFRDAFDMFRLTEFYLRVVDERSIRIPDGYREHLDQLPRIEAALAAQPLATVPCHNDLLAENYLDDGSKLWIVDYEYSGNNDPTFELGNTAQELGFDPARQEELCAAYFGPERFALEGRALVARMRLQMIMSDVGWTLWAAIQAAISTIDYDFWGWAEERWGRASTALDRPDFDDLMGAASEG
;
A
#
# COMPACT_ATOMS: atom_id res chain seq x y z
N MET A 1 22.98 -17.10 -5.88
CA MET A 1 23.21 -15.64 -5.97
C MET A 1 22.91 -15.26 -7.41
N ASP A 2 21.91 -14.44 -7.62
CA ASP A 2 21.55 -13.95 -8.96
C ASP A 2 22.66 -12.99 -9.42
N PRO A 3 23.39 -13.28 -10.50
CA PRO A 3 24.50 -12.45 -10.98
C PRO A 3 24.06 -11.05 -11.50
N ALA A 4 22.77 -10.79 -11.60
CA ALA A 4 22.21 -9.51 -12.02
C ALA A 4 21.90 -8.54 -10.85
N ARG A 5 22.05 -8.97 -9.58
CA ARG A 5 21.83 -8.11 -8.42
C ARG A 5 23.16 -7.74 -7.78
N PRO A 6 23.51 -6.45 -7.71
CA PRO A 6 24.67 -6.03 -6.94
C PRO A 6 24.47 -6.49 -5.48
N GLY A 7 25.48 -7.07 -4.89
CA GLY A 7 25.50 -7.33 -3.45
C GLY A 7 25.33 -5.99 -2.70
N ILE A 8 24.94 -6.06 -1.43
CA ILE A 8 24.76 -4.85 -0.63
C ILE A 8 26.10 -4.10 -0.41
N GLU A 9 27.22 -4.79 -0.39
CA GLU A 9 28.54 -4.23 -0.07
C GLU A 9 28.94 -3.05 -0.96
N PRO A 10 28.81 -3.10 -2.31
CA PRO A 10 29.11 -1.94 -3.16
C PRO A 10 28.21 -0.74 -2.88
N VAL A 11 26.95 -0.99 -2.53
CA VAL A 11 25.99 0.07 -2.18
C VAL A 11 26.40 0.73 -0.85
N LEU A 12 26.73 -0.06 0.16
CA LEU A 12 27.19 0.47 1.46
C LEU A 12 28.47 1.28 1.33
N ALA A 13 29.41 0.84 0.48
CA ALA A 13 30.64 1.57 0.22
C ALA A 13 30.39 2.94 -0.44
N ARG A 14 29.32 3.10 -1.23
CA ARG A 14 28.89 4.39 -1.79
C ARG A 14 28.12 5.25 -0.80
N LEU A 15 27.21 4.63 -0.04
CA LEU A 15 26.43 5.34 1.00
C LEU A 15 27.32 5.88 2.11
N TRP A 16 28.31 5.08 2.57
CA TRP A 16 29.16 5.43 3.72
C TRP A 16 30.65 5.09 3.48
N PRO A 17 31.34 5.83 2.60
CA PRO A 17 32.73 5.53 2.28
C PRO A 17 33.64 5.65 3.51
N GLY A 18 34.37 4.59 3.81
CA GLY A 18 35.37 4.56 4.88
C GLY A 18 34.80 4.50 6.30
N ARG A 19 33.47 4.27 6.46
CA ARG A 19 32.87 4.08 7.78
C ARG A 19 32.88 2.61 8.19
N ASP A 20 32.75 2.38 9.49
CA ASP A 20 32.54 1.03 10.04
C ASP A 20 31.06 0.66 9.87
N VAL A 21 30.79 -0.46 9.17
CA VAL A 21 29.43 -0.84 8.77
C VAL A 21 29.20 -2.32 9.06
N GLU A 22 28.23 -2.61 9.93
CA GLU A 22 27.74 -3.97 10.18
C GLU A 22 26.38 -4.17 9.51
N VAL A 23 26.16 -5.33 8.88
CA VAL A 23 24.97 -5.65 8.07
C VAL A 23 24.28 -6.89 8.55
N SER A 24 22.97 -6.82 8.69
CA SER A 24 22.10 -7.95 8.99
C SER A 24 20.89 -7.96 8.05
N PRO A 25 20.58 -9.08 7.34
CA PRO A 25 19.40 -9.13 6.48
C PRO A 25 18.12 -9.12 7.31
N ILE A 26 17.09 -8.45 6.78
CA ILE A 26 15.73 -8.48 7.31
C ILE A 26 14.93 -9.42 6.40
N ALA A 27 14.45 -10.52 6.96
CA ALA A 27 13.66 -11.53 6.23
C ALA A 27 12.19 -11.05 6.09
N ALA A 28 11.98 -9.88 5.48
CA ALA A 28 10.67 -9.29 5.24
C ALA A 28 10.68 -8.53 3.91
N GLY A 29 9.50 -8.46 3.26
CA GLY A 29 9.31 -7.79 1.96
C GLY A 29 9.16 -8.76 0.81
N LEU A 30 8.24 -8.43 -0.11
CA LEU A 30 7.85 -9.27 -1.26
C LEU A 30 8.42 -8.76 -2.60
N THR A 31 9.09 -7.61 -2.57
CA THR A 31 9.63 -6.94 -3.78
C THR A 31 11.10 -6.55 -3.64
N ASN A 32 11.55 -6.19 -2.45
CA ASN A 32 12.85 -5.59 -2.19
C ASN A 32 13.72 -6.47 -1.28
N GLN A 33 15.03 -6.20 -1.24
CA GLN A 33 15.91 -6.75 -0.22
C GLN A 33 16.11 -5.70 0.87
N ASN A 34 15.83 -6.08 2.12
CA ASN A 34 15.85 -5.20 3.26
C ASN A 34 16.95 -5.60 4.24
N PHE A 35 17.64 -4.61 4.82
CA PHE A 35 18.75 -4.82 5.73
C PHE A 35 18.67 -3.86 6.91
N ARG A 36 19.04 -4.36 8.08
CA ARG A 36 19.44 -3.55 9.21
C ARG A 36 20.95 -3.32 9.11
N VAL A 37 21.34 -2.07 9.07
CA VAL A 37 22.73 -1.65 8.90
C VAL A 37 23.13 -0.78 10.08
N GLU A 38 24.21 -1.10 10.77
CA GLU A 38 24.79 -0.24 11.79
C GLU A 38 25.96 0.52 11.21
N VAL A 39 25.89 1.84 11.27
CA VAL A 39 26.94 2.75 10.78
C VAL A 39 27.54 3.47 11.98
N ASP A 40 28.80 3.16 12.35
CA ASP A 40 29.47 3.64 13.56
C ASP A 40 28.58 3.47 14.81
N GLY A 41 27.94 2.31 14.95
CA GLY A 41 27.06 1.94 16.06
C GLY A 41 25.67 2.59 16.04
N ARG A 42 25.25 3.21 14.92
CA ARG A 42 23.90 3.78 14.74
C ARG A 42 23.12 2.95 13.74
N PRO A 43 21.96 2.39 14.12
CA PRO A 43 21.17 1.57 13.23
C PRO A 43 20.45 2.41 12.17
N CYS A 44 20.42 1.88 10.96
CA CYS A 44 19.66 2.36 9.81
C CYS A 44 18.93 1.18 9.14
N PHE A 45 17.83 1.45 8.47
CA PHE A 45 17.23 0.52 7.54
C PHE A 45 17.74 0.82 6.13
N VAL A 46 18.16 -0.20 5.38
CA VAL A 46 18.59 -0.04 3.99
C VAL A 46 17.76 -0.93 3.09
N ARG A 47 17.24 -0.34 2.01
CA ARG A 47 16.49 -1.04 0.97
C ARG A 47 17.29 -1.07 -0.32
N LEU A 48 17.47 -2.28 -0.86
CA LEU A 48 17.90 -2.50 -2.23
C LEU A 48 16.69 -2.78 -3.11
N PRO A 49 16.50 -2.03 -4.21
CA PRO A 49 15.41 -2.27 -5.14
C PRO A 49 15.43 -3.68 -5.71
N GLY A 50 14.25 -4.29 -5.80
CA GLY A 50 14.06 -5.56 -6.49
C GLY A 50 14.21 -5.45 -8.00
N ALA A 51 14.26 -6.60 -8.67
CA ALA A 51 14.20 -6.66 -10.14
C ALA A 51 12.75 -6.50 -10.64
N SER A 52 12.58 -6.18 -11.94
CA SER A 52 11.27 -6.16 -12.63
C SER A 52 10.25 -5.14 -12.08
N THR A 53 10.73 -4.03 -11.53
CA THR A 53 9.89 -2.94 -11.00
C THR A 53 8.98 -2.30 -12.06
N ASP A 54 9.39 -2.34 -13.32
CA ASP A 54 8.62 -1.91 -14.49
C ASP A 54 7.33 -2.72 -14.69
N LEU A 55 7.36 -4.04 -14.43
CA LEU A 55 6.19 -4.91 -14.50
C LEU A 55 5.22 -4.72 -13.33
N LEU A 56 5.72 -4.18 -12.23
CA LEU A 56 4.97 -3.94 -11.00
C LEU A 56 4.51 -2.48 -10.86
N ALA A 57 4.76 -1.64 -11.88
CA ALA A 57 4.45 -0.20 -11.89
C ALA A 57 5.10 0.60 -10.75
N VAL A 58 6.29 0.20 -10.28
CA VAL A 58 7.02 0.90 -9.21
C VAL A 58 7.99 1.92 -9.80
N ASP A 59 7.78 3.20 -9.47
CA ASP A 59 8.71 4.31 -9.79
C ASP A 59 9.55 4.65 -8.54
N ARG A 60 10.85 4.36 -8.60
CA ARG A 60 11.77 4.59 -7.48
C ARG A 60 12.00 6.07 -7.15
N ALA A 61 11.88 6.95 -8.15
CA ALA A 61 11.99 8.39 -7.91
C ALA A 61 10.73 8.93 -7.21
N ASN A 62 9.55 8.41 -7.56
CA ASN A 62 8.30 8.68 -6.86
C ASN A 62 8.35 8.17 -5.41
N GLU A 63 8.77 6.92 -5.20
CA GLU A 63 8.94 6.33 -3.86
C GLU A 63 9.84 7.18 -2.96
N LEU A 64 11.04 7.55 -3.44
CA LEU A 64 11.99 8.35 -2.67
C LEU A 64 11.43 9.74 -2.32
N HIS A 65 10.76 10.40 -3.28
CA HIS A 65 10.12 11.70 -3.03
C HIS A 65 9.04 11.57 -1.94
N ASN A 66 8.18 10.57 -2.08
CA ASN A 66 7.03 10.39 -1.19
C ASN A 66 7.46 9.92 0.20
N THR A 67 8.51 9.10 0.31
CA THR A 67 9.12 8.76 1.61
C THR A 67 9.61 10.02 2.36
N ARG A 68 10.23 10.97 1.64
CA ARG A 68 10.65 12.26 2.25
C ARG A 68 9.45 13.10 2.69
N ALA A 69 8.41 13.17 1.85
CA ALA A 69 7.18 13.90 2.20
C ALA A 69 6.47 13.29 3.42
N ALA A 70 6.42 11.96 3.53
CA ALA A 70 5.86 11.27 4.69
C ALA A 70 6.70 11.50 5.97
N ALA A 71 8.03 11.58 5.85
CA ALA A 71 8.90 11.96 6.96
C ALA A 71 8.64 13.41 7.42
N GLU A 72 8.42 14.34 6.49
CA GLU A 72 8.03 15.71 6.78
C GLU A 72 6.66 15.80 7.47
N ALA A 73 5.69 14.95 7.06
CA ALA A 73 4.41 14.79 7.73
C ALA A 73 4.53 14.17 9.14
N GLY A 74 5.69 13.66 9.50
CA GLY A 74 5.99 13.08 10.82
C GLY A 74 5.41 11.67 11.03
N VAL A 75 5.10 10.94 9.94
CA VAL A 75 4.58 9.57 9.98
C VAL A 75 5.51 8.54 9.32
N GLY A 76 6.39 8.96 8.42
CA GLY A 76 7.40 8.11 7.78
C GLY A 76 8.79 8.31 8.40
N PRO A 77 9.71 7.34 8.24
CA PRO A 77 11.10 7.46 8.63
C PRO A 77 11.83 8.47 7.74
N LYS A 78 12.85 9.13 8.29
CA LYS A 78 13.67 10.06 7.51
C LYS A 78 14.61 9.31 6.59
N VAL A 79 14.77 9.84 5.37
CA VAL A 79 15.81 9.38 4.45
C VAL A 79 17.16 9.93 4.95
N VAL A 80 18.08 9.01 5.24
CA VAL A 80 19.43 9.33 5.76
C VAL A 80 20.41 9.51 4.62
N GLU A 81 20.43 8.53 3.68
CA GLU A 81 21.33 8.53 2.53
C GLU A 81 20.63 7.92 1.31
N VAL A 82 21.11 8.24 0.12
CA VAL A 82 20.61 7.74 -1.17
C VAL A 82 21.77 7.36 -2.06
N ASP A 83 21.73 6.17 -2.64
CA ASP A 83 22.64 5.74 -3.69
C ASP A 83 22.04 6.05 -5.07
N PRO A 84 22.52 7.06 -5.79
CA PRO A 84 21.93 7.45 -7.08
C PRO A 84 22.18 6.44 -8.21
N GLU A 85 23.15 5.53 -8.05
CA GLU A 85 23.44 4.53 -9.09
C GLU A 85 22.43 3.40 -9.11
N THR A 86 21.98 2.95 -7.92
CA THR A 86 21.07 1.81 -7.81
C THR A 86 19.64 2.20 -7.41
N GLY A 87 19.44 3.44 -6.96
CA GLY A 87 18.19 3.87 -6.35
C GLY A 87 17.95 3.29 -4.95
N ALA A 88 18.96 2.63 -4.36
CA ALA A 88 18.92 2.20 -2.97
C ALA A 88 18.95 3.42 -2.04
N PHE A 89 18.27 3.33 -0.91
CA PHE A 89 18.29 4.39 0.09
C PHE A 89 18.28 3.82 1.50
N ALA A 90 18.83 4.63 2.40
CA ALA A 90 18.84 4.35 3.83
C ALA A 90 17.83 5.23 4.56
N LEU A 91 17.14 4.63 5.52
CA LEU A 91 16.18 5.30 6.40
C LEU A 91 16.67 5.27 7.84
N GLU A 92 16.26 6.24 8.64
CA GLU A 92 16.42 6.17 10.09
C GLU A 92 15.75 4.90 10.61
N TRP A 93 16.38 4.26 11.60
CA TRP A 93 15.80 3.10 12.26
C TRP A 93 14.71 3.55 13.22
N ILE A 94 13.52 3.01 13.07
CA ILE A 94 12.41 3.21 14.00
C ILE A 94 12.44 2.07 15.01
N ASP A 95 12.66 2.40 16.28
CA ASP A 95 12.59 1.43 17.37
C ASP A 95 11.12 1.22 17.75
N GLY A 96 10.49 0.30 17.04
CA GLY A 96 9.06 0.01 17.15
C GLY A 96 8.75 -1.44 16.83
N ARG A 97 7.59 -1.89 17.26
CA ARG A 97 7.07 -3.20 16.93
C ARG A 97 6.39 -3.15 15.56
N THR A 98 6.80 -4.03 14.65
CA THR A 98 6.03 -4.29 13.42
C THR A 98 4.65 -4.82 13.79
N MET A 99 3.62 -4.21 13.21
CA MET A 99 2.24 -4.59 13.50
C MET A 99 1.84 -5.86 12.73
N SER A 100 0.71 -6.45 13.12
CA SER A 100 0.09 -7.61 12.48
C SER A 100 -1.43 -7.47 12.56
N ASN A 101 -2.16 -8.24 11.75
CA ASN A 101 -3.63 -8.24 11.79
C ASN A 101 -4.15 -8.58 13.20
N THR A 102 -3.49 -9.50 13.91
CA THR A 102 -3.83 -9.82 15.31
C THR A 102 -3.64 -8.63 16.25
N ALA A 103 -2.55 -7.85 16.06
CA ALA A 103 -2.32 -6.65 16.86
C ALA A 103 -3.35 -5.55 16.58
N PHE A 104 -3.81 -5.44 15.34
CA PHE A 104 -4.89 -4.51 14.97
C PHE A 104 -6.31 -5.02 15.33
N ALA A 105 -6.47 -6.25 15.80
CA ALA A 105 -7.73 -6.72 16.36
C ALA A 105 -8.07 -6.07 17.71
N GLU A 106 -7.10 -5.45 18.39
CA GLU A 106 -7.29 -4.77 19.68
C GLU A 106 -8.26 -3.56 19.56
N PRO A 107 -9.03 -3.27 20.63
CA PRO A 107 -9.87 -2.08 20.69
C PRO A 107 -9.08 -0.78 20.47
N GLY A 108 -9.68 0.19 19.76
CA GLY A 108 -9.07 1.49 19.49
C GLY A 108 -8.08 1.51 18.34
N ALA A 109 -7.79 0.37 17.70
CA ALA A 109 -6.93 0.34 16.53
C ALA A 109 -7.43 1.24 15.37
N PRO A 110 -8.74 1.25 15.01
CA PRO A 110 -9.25 2.15 13.97
C PRO A 110 -8.96 3.63 14.24
N ALA A 111 -9.07 4.07 15.50
CA ALA A 111 -8.78 5.47 15.86
C ALA A 111 -7.28 5.82 15.71
N ARG A 112 -6.37 4.91 16.12
CA ARG A 112 -4.92 5.08 15.97
C ARG A 112 -4.50 5.10 14.49
N ILE A 113 -5.07 4.22 13.68
CA ILE A 113 -4.87 4.19 12.23
C ILE A 113 -5.36 5.51 11.61
N ALA A 114 -6.59 5.91 11.91
CA ALA A 114 -7.15 7.17 11.41
C ALA A 114 -6.30 8.39 11.78
N GLU A 115 -5.69 8.42 12.97
CA GLU A 115 -4.77 9.48 13.38
C GLU A 115 -3.52 9.51 12.50
N ALA A 116 -2.88 8.34 12.26
CA ALA A 116 -1.70 8.24 11.41
C ALA A 116 -2.02 8.66 9.96
N LEU A 117 -3.16 8.19 9.41
CA LEU A 117 -3.60 8.55 8.06
C LEU A 117 -3.93 10.03 7.92
N ARG A 118 -4.61 10.65 8.90
CA ARG A 118 -4.86 12.10 8.86
C ARG A 118 -3.57 12.92 8.84
N ARG A 119 -2.53 12.49 9.58
CA ARG A 119 -1.21 13.15 9.54
C ARG A 119 -0.56 13.01 8.17
N LEU A 120 -0.58 11.81 7.58
CA LEU A 120 -0.07 11.58 6.23
C LEU A 120 -0.79 12.45 5.21
N HIS A 121 -2.12 12.41 5.20
CA HIS A 121 -2.98 13.09 4.24
C HIS A 121 -2.95 14.62 4.37
N ALA A 122 -2.58 15.15 5.53
CA ALA A 122 -2.37 16.58 5.76
C ALA A 122 -0.92 17.02 5.43
N GLY A 123 -0.04 16.10 5.10
CA GLY A 123 1.35 16.34 4.76
C GLY A 123 1.56 16.95 3.37
N PRO A 124 2.82 17.13 2.97
CA PRO A 124 3.16 17.59 1.62
C PRO A 124 2.59 16.65 0.55
N ARG A 125 2.15 17.25 -0.57
CA ARG A 125 1.66 16.48 -1.73
C ARG A 125 2.72 15.51 -2.21
N PHE A 126 2.29 14.31 -2.55
CA PHE A 126 3.13 13.32 -3.21
C PHE A 126 3.39 13.72 -4.66
N ARG A 127 4.45 13.16 -5.26
CA ARG A 127 4.89 13.53 -6.59
C ARG A 127 3.85 13.21 -7.65
N ASP A 128 3.41 11.95 -7.70
CA ASP A 128 2.52 11.46 -8.73
C ASP A 128 1.14 11.11 -8.16
N ALA A 129 0.15 10.94 -9.04
CA ALA A 129 -1.16 10.41 -8.68
C ALA A 129 -1.11 8.88 -8.63
N PHE A 130 -1.97 8.28 -7.82
CA PHE A 130 -2.26 6.86 -7.85
C PHE A 130 -3.72 6.65 -8.23
N ASP A 131 -3.97 5.67 -9.09
CA ASP A 131 -5.32 5.32 -9.56
C ASP A 131 -5.37 3.80 -9.79
N MET A 132 -6.12 3.10 -8.94
CA MET A 132 -6.22 1.65 -9.01
C MET A 132 -6.93 1.16 -10.29
N PHE A 133 -7.81 1.95 -10.90
CA PHE A 133 -8.43 1.59 -12.19
C PHE A 133 -7.38 1.57 -13.29
N ARG A 134 -6.55 2.62 -13.38
CA ARG A 134 -5.46 2.70 -14.38
C ARG A 134 -4.37 1.66 -14.11
N LEU A 135 -4.08 1.38 -12.84
CA LEU A 135 -3.13 0.33 -12.46
C LEU A 135 -3.67 -1.06 -12.85
N THR A 136 -4.95 -1.32 -12.63
CA THR A 136 -5.61 -2.57 -13.07
C THR A 136 -5.52 -2.74 -14.59
N GLU A 137 -5.76 -1.69 -15.36
CA GLU A 137 -5.59 -1.71 -16.84
C GLU A 137 -4.15 -1.98 -17.25
N PHE A 138 -3.20 -1.39 -16.54
CA PHE A 138 -1.78 -1.66 -16.78
C PHE A 138 -1.44 -3.13 -16.51
N TYR A 139 -1.86 -3.67 -15.38
CA TYR A 139 -1.59 -5.07 -15.04
C TYR A 139 -2.28 -6.04 -16.00
N LEU A 140 -3.50 -5.75 -16.47
CA LEU A 140 -4.15 -6.56 -17.50
C LEU A 140 -3.35 -6.60 -18.79
N ARG A 141 -2.75 -5.48 -19.23
CA ARG A 141 -1.82 -5.47 -20.39
C ARG A 141 -0.61 -6.36 -20.14
N VAL A 142 0.03 -6.27 -18.97
CA VAL A 142 1.17 -7.14 -18.61
C VAL A 142 0.77 -8.62 -18.64
N VAL A 143 -0.40 -8.94 -18.09
CA VAL A 143 -0.97 -10.30 -18.10
C VAL A 143 -1.15 -10.80 -19.53
N ASP A 144 -1.73 -9.99 -20.42
CA ASP A 144 -2.00 -10.36 -21.81
C ASP A 144 -0.69 -10.52 -22.61
N GLU A 145 0.23 -9.55 -22.52
CA GLU A 145 1.49 -9.57 -23.25
C GLU A 145 2.39 -10.74 -22.85
N ARG A 146 2.31 -11.18 -21.60
CA ARG A 146 3.13 -12.25 -21.05
C ARG A 146 2.39 -13.59 -20.91
N SER A 147 1.12 -13.64 -21.29
CA SER A 147 0.26 -14.83 -21.15
C SER A 147 0.24 -15.37 -19.72
N ILE A 148 0.15 -14.47 -18.73
CA ILE A 148 0.11 -14.81 -17.31
C ILE A 148 -1.28 -15.34 -16.96
N ARG A 149 -1.33 -16.42 -16.18
CA ARG A 149 -2.57 -16.95 -15.64
C ARG A 149 -3.14 -15.99 -14.59
N ILE A 150 -4.45 -15.77 -14.64
CA ILE A 150 -5.22 -15.04 -13.62
C ILE A 150 -6.34 -15.93 -13.08
N PRO A 151 -6.94 -15.65 -11.91
CA PRO A 151 -8.03 -16.43 -11.36
C PRO A 151 -9.23 -16.51 -12.30
N ASP A 152 -9.91 -17.66 -12.26
CA ASP A 152 -11.10 -17.91 -13.08
C ASP A 152 -12.21 -16.90 -12.75
N GLY A 153 -12.97 -16.48 -13.76
CA GLY A 153 -14.06 -15.50 -13.61
C GLY A 153 -13.60 -14.04 -13.52
N TYR A 154 -12.30 -13.75 -13.41
CA TYR A 154 -11.82 -12.35 -13.28
C TYR A 154 -12.26 -11.48 -14.45
N ARG A 155 -12.14 -11.97 -15.67
CA ARG A 155 -12.50 -11.21 -16.89
C ARG A 155 -14.00 -11.00 -17.06
N GLU A 156 -14.80 -11.87 -16.47
CA GLU A 156 -16.26 -11.83 -16.54
C GLU A 156 -16.85 -10.65 -15.76
N HIS A 157 -16.06 -10.08 -14.81
CA HIS A 157 -16.47 -8.96 -13.96
C HIS A 157 -15.90 -7.60 -14.41
N LEU A 158 -15.12 -7.55 -15.50
CA LEU A 158 -14.47 -6.31 -15.93
C LEU A 158 -15.46 -5.20 -16.32
N ASP A 159 -16.65 -5.54 -16.75
CA ASP A 159 -17.71 -4.58 -17.09
C ASP A 159 -18.26 -3.83 -15.85
N GLN A 160 -18.04 -4.35 -14.65
CA GLN A 160 -18.47 -3.69 -13.42
C GLN A 160 -17.51 -2.58 -12.99
N LEU A 161 -16.22 -2.64 -13.37
CA LEU A 161 -15.22 -1.67 -12.96
C LEU A 161 -15.53 -0.23 -13.42
N PRO A 162 -15.93 0.02 -14.70
CA PRO A 162 -16.37 1.35 -15.12
C PRO A 162 -17.60 1.88 -14.35
N ARG A 163 -18.47 0.97 -13.88
CA ARG A 163 -19.63 1.37 -13.07
C ARG A 163 -19.22 1.86 -11.69
N ILE A 164 -18.25 1.17 -11.04
CA ILE A 164 -17.65 1.61 -9.78
C ILE A 164 -16.97 2.97 -9.99
N GLU A 165 -16.15 3.10 -11.03
CA GLU A 165 -15.45 4.35 -11.36
C GLU A 165 -16.43 5.51 -11.53
N ALA A 166 -17.52 5.30 -12.27
CA ALA A 166 -18.56 6.30 -12.46
C ALA A 166 -19.27 6.69 -11.15
N ALA A 167 -19.59 5.71 -10.28
CA ALA A 167 -20.20 5.97 -8.98
C ALA A 167 -19.28 6.81 -8.08
N LEU A 168 -17.99 6.52 -8.05
CA LEU A 168 -16.99 7.28 -7.29
C LEU A 168 -16.76 8.69 -7.87
N ALA A 169 -16.84 8.83 -9.19
CA ALA A 169 -16.67 10.09 -9.89
C ALA A 169 -17.88 11.04 -9.79
N ALA A 170 -19.06 10.55 -9.38
CA ALA A 170 -20.27 11.37 -9.25
C ALA A 170 -20.11 12.50 -8.20
N GLN A 171 -19.42 12.19 -7.09
CA GLN A 171 -19.10 13.16 -6.03
C GLN A 171 -17.62 13.00 -5.63
N PRO A 172 -16.66 13.49 -6.44
CA PRO A 172 -15.24 13.22 -6.22
C PRO A 172 -14.73 13.90 -4.95
N LEU A 173 -13.99 13.17 -4.14
CA LEU A 173 -13.26 13.75 -3.01
C LEU A 173 -11.94 14.36 -3.48
N ALA A 174 -11.46 15.36 -2.74
CA ALA A 174 -10.13 15.91 -2.98
C ALA A 174 -9.07 14.83 -2.71
N THR A 175 -8.14 14.65 -3.66
CA THR A 175 -7.05 13.70 -3.50
C THR A 175 -6.03 14.19 -2.46
N VAL A 176 -5.50 13.26 -1.69
CA VAL A 176 -4.52 13.48 -0.62
C VAL A 176 -3.31 12.55 -0.81
N PRO A 177 -2.17 12.83 -0.15
CA PRO A 177 -1.05 11.90 -0.13
C PRO A 177 -1.46 10.57 0.51
N CYS A 178 -1.51 9.47 -0.25
CA CYS A 178 -1.91 8.14 0.20
C CYS A 178 -0.77 7.14 0.03
N HIS A 179 -0.68 6.19 0.94
CA HIS A 179 0.26 5.08 0.86
C HIS A 179 -0.17 4.03 -0.18
N ASN A 180 -1.48 3.73 -0.25
CA ASN A 180 -2.16 2.83 -1.18
C ASN A 180 -1.90 1.32 -1.01
N ASP A 181 -0.99 0.91 -0.12
CA ASP A 181 -0.62 -0.49 0.13
C ASP A 181 -0.39 -0.74 1.62
N LEU A 182 -1.43 -0.52 2.43
CA LEU A 182 -1.35 -0.58 3.89
C LEU A 182 -1.66 -1.97 4.45
N LEU A 183 -0.74 -2.90 4.23
CA LEU A 183 -0.62 -4.13 5.00
C LEU A 183 -0.31 -3.82 6.48
N ALA A 184 -0.65 -4.73 7.39
CA ALA A 184 -0.33 -4.56 8.81
C ALA A 184 1.17 -4.34 9.06
N GLU A 185 2.01 -5.04 8.30
CA GLU A 185 3.46 -5.01 8.40
C GLU A 185 4.07 -3.67 7.97
N ASN A 186 3.31 -2.83 7.26
CA ASN A 186 3.71 -1.47 6.87
C ASN A 186 3.45 -0.44 7.99
N TYR A 187 2.97 -0.90 9.16
CA TYR A 187 2.87 -0.09 10.36
C TYR A 187 3.88 -0.54 11.42
N LEU A 188 4.58 0.44 12.03
CA LEU A 188 5.43 0.24 13.20
C LEU A 188 4.85 1.01 14.39
N ASP A 189 4.71 0.36 15.52
CA ASP A 189 4.24 0.96 16.78
C ASP A 189 5.40 1.21 17.73
N ASP A 190 5.74 2.48 17.97
CA ASP A 190 6.78 2.87 18.93
C ASP A 190 6.25 3.04 20.35
N GLY A 191 4.98 2.71 20.60
CA GLY A 191 4.28 2.90 21.87
C GLY A 191 3.64 4.29 22.03
N SER A 192 4.03 5.27 21.23
CA SER A 192 3.45 6.62 21.23
C SER A 192 2.56 6.87 20.01
N LYS A 193 2.97 6.38 18.84
CA LYS A 193 2.24 6.52 17.56
C LYS A 193 2.47 5.34 16.63
N LEU A 194 1.69 5.29 15.57
CA LEU A 194 1.95 4.45 14.42
C LEU A 194 2.81 5.21 13.40
N TRP A 195 3.91 4.58 13.00
CA TRP A 195 4.70 4.97 11.85
C TRP A 195 4.23 4.17 10.64
N ILE A 196 4.37 4.75 9.46
CA ILE A 196 4.04 4.12 8.18
C ILE A 196 5.33 4.00 7.38
N VAL A 197 5.58 2.83 6.79
CA VAL A 197 6.79 2.51 6.03
C VAL A 197 6.42 1.87 4.70
N ASP A 198 7.35 1.85 3.74
CA ASP A 198 7.20 1.20 2.43
C ASP A 198 6.29 1.94 1.43
N TYR A 199 6.73 3.09 0.96
CA TYR A 199 5.98 4.01 0.09
C TYR A 199 6.07 3.69 -1.41
N GLU A 200 6.37 2.45 -1.83
CA GLU A 200 6.63 2.12 -3.24
C GLU A 200 5.40 2.27 -4.16
N TYR A 201 4.17 2.14 -3.62
CA TYR A 201 2.90 2.36 -4.32
C TYR A 201 2.22 3.68 -3.96
N SER A 202 2.90 4.53 -3.20
CA SER A 202 2.32 5.78 -2.74
C SER A 202 2.09 6.78 -3.87
N GLY A 203 1.03 7.56 -3.72
CA GLY A 203 0.65 8.61 -4.67
C GLY A 203 -0.55 9.38 -4.15
N ASN A 204 -0.88 10.50 -4.79
CA ASN A 204 -2.08 11.26 -4.42
C ASN A 204 -3.33 10.51 -4.89
N ASN A 205 -4.26 10.22 -3.97
CA ASN A 205 -5.44 9.41 -4.24
C ASN A 205 -6.65 9.88 -3.42
N ASP A 206 -7.83 9.31 -3.72
CA ASP A 206 -9.03 9.43 -2.90
C ASP A 206 -8.78 8.82 -1.50
N PRO A 207 -8.99 9.56 -0.39
CA PRO A 207 -8.74 9.03 0.94
C PRO A 207 -9.58 7.78 1.28
N THR A 208 -10.73 7.59 0.61
CA THR A 208 -11.53 6.38 0.82
C THR A 208 -10.89 5.13 0.24
N PHE A 209 -9.97 5.26 -0.74
CA PHE A 209 -9.14 4.14 -1.19
C PHE A 209 -8.20 3.69 -0.08
N GLU A 210 -7.49 4.63 0.54
CA GLU A 210 -6.58 4.34 1.65
C GLU A 210 -7.29 3.64 2.82
N LEU A 211 -8.47 4.17 3.20
CA LEU A 211 -9.30 3.55 4.24
C LEU A 211 -9.79 2.16 3.84
N GLY A 212 -10.20 2.01 2.58
CA GLY A 212 -10.68 0.74 2.03
C GLY A 212 -9.57 -0.30 1.94
N ASN A 213 -8.41 0.05 1.40
CA ASN A 213 -7.24 -0.82 1.37
C ASN A 213 -6.85 -1.27 2.78
N THR A 214 -6.70 -0.31 3.71
CA THR A 214 -6.40 -0.61 5.12
C THR A 214 -7.43 -1.56 5.75
N ALA A 215 -8.72 -1.27 5.60
CA ALA A 215 -9.77 -2.10 6.19
C ALA A 215 -9.79 -3.53 5.60
N GLN A 216 -9.50 -3.65 4.30
CA GLN A 216 -9.45 -4.93 3.61
C GLN A 216 -8.25 -5.77 4.05
N GLU A 217 -7.05 -5.17 4.09
CA GLU A 217 -5.82 -5.85 4.48
C GLU A 217 -5.84 -6.28 5.96
N LEU A 218 -6.45 -5.49 6.82
CA LEU A 218 -6.57 -5.79 8.24
C LEU A 218 -7.76 -6.70 8.59
N GLY A 219 -8.58 -7.07 7.61
CA GLY A 219 -9.74 -7.94 7.79
C GLY A 219 -10.80 -7.32 8.70
N PHE A 220 -11.03 -6.01 8.61
CA PHE A 220 -12.01 -5.32 9.43
C PHE A 220 -13.44 -5.72 9.05
N ASP A 221 -14.21 -6.13 10.03
CA ASP A 221 -15.64 -6.37 9.89
C ASP A 221 -16.41 -5.05 9.63
N PRO A 222 -17.69 -5.12 9.23
CA PRO A 222 -18.46 -3.92 8.89
C PRO A 222 -18.52 -2.86 10.00
N ALA A 223 -18.52 -3.25 11.28
CA ALA A 223 -18.56 -2.31 12.40
C ALA A 223 -17.22 -1.56 12.53
N ARG A 224 -16.11 -2.26 12.37
CA ARG A 224 -14.77 -1.65 12.40
C ARG A 224 -14.48 -0.80 11.16
N GLN A 225 -15.04 -1.16 10.01
CA GLN A 225 -15.01 -0.32 8.82
C GLN A 225 -15.67 1.04 9.07
N GLU A 226 -16.86 1.03 9.69
CA GLU A 226 -17.58 2.26 10.07
C GLU A 226 -16.84 3.05 11.15
N GLU A 227 -16.25 2.37 12.15
CA GLU A 227 -15.41 3.01 13.18
C GLU A 227 -14.20 3.71 12.55
N LEU A 228 -13.48 3.06 11.63
CA LEU A 228 -12.34 3.66 10.91
C LEU A 228 -12.76 4.88 10.11
N CYS A 229 -13.85 4.77 9.34
CA CYS A 229 -14.39 5.85 8.53
C CYS A 229 -14.81 7.05 9.41
N ALA A 230 -15.56 6.79 10.49
CA ALA A 230 -15.98 7.81 11.44
C ALA A 230 -14.81 8.47 12.16
N ALA A 231 -13.80 7.69 12.57
CA ALA A 231 -12.60 8.22 13.21
C ALA A 231 -11.76 9.08 12.26
N TYR A 232 -11.74 8.75 10.97
CA TYR A 232 -10.98 9.51 9.97
C TYR A 232 -11.69 10.83 9.59
N PHE A 233 -12.97 10.80 9.22
CA PHE A 233 -13.69 11.98 8.75
C PHE A 233 -14.21 12.88 9.89
N GLY A 234 -14.23 12.36 11.10
CA GLY A 234 -14.73 13.05 12.28
C GLY A 234 -16.25 12.96 12.45
N PRO A 235 -16.76 13.15 13.69
CA PRO A 235 -18.14 12.88 14.04
C PRO A 235 -19.16 13.78 13.31
N GLU A 236 -18.81 15.02 13.05
CA GLU A 236 -19.73 15.97 12.40
C GLU A 236 -19.98 15.58 10.94
N ARG A 237 -18.89 15.36 10.17
CA ARG A 237 -18.98 14.97 8.76
C ARG A 237 -19.58 13.57 8.63
N PHE A 238 -19.18 12.64 9.49
CA PHE A 238 -19.71 11.28 9.47
C PHE A 238 -21.23 11.23 9.76
N ALA A 239 -21.74 12.10 10.64
CA ALA A 239 -23.18 12.19 10.90
C ALA A 239 -23.99 12.64 9.65
N LEU A 240 -23.39 13.43 8.78
CA LEU A 240 -24.04 13.96 7.55
C LEU A 240 -23.85 13.04 6.35
N GLU A 241 -22.63 12.56 6.11
CA GLU A 241 -22.20 11.87 4.90
C GLU A 241 -21.81 10.41 5.15
N GLY A 242 -21.90 9.90 6.37
CA GLY A 242 -21.33 8.59 6.77
C GLY A 242 -21.75 7.43 5.88
N ARG A 243 -23.04 7.38 5.46
CA ARG A 243 -23.53 6.34 4.55
C ARG A 243 -22.77 6.35 3.21
N ALA A 244 -22.62 7.52 2.61
CA ALA A 244 -21.92 7.68 1.34
C ALA A 244 -20.41 7.40 1.49
N LEU A 245 -19.77 7.91 2.54
CA LEU A 245 -18.36 7.71 2.82
C LEU A 245 -18.00 6.23 3.04
N VAL A 246 -18.83 5.49 3.80
CA VAL A 246 -18.66 4.05 4.00
C VAL A 246 -18.91 3.27 2.71
N ALA A 247 -19.91 3.67 1.92
CA ALA A 247 -20.17 3.05 0.63
C ALA A 247 -18.97 3.24 -0.34
N ARG A 248 -18.42 4.46 -0.43
CA ARG A 248 -17.22 4.75 -1.21
C ARG A 248 -16.03 3.90 -0.76
N MET A 249 -15.76 3.84 0.55
CA MET A 249 -14.70 3.01 1.11
C MET A 249 -14.88 1.54 0.74
N ARG A 250 -16.10 1.00 0.81
CA ARG A 250 -16.39 -0.39 0.43
C ARG A 250 -16.21 -0.66 -1.07
N LEU A 251 -16.57 0.28 -1.95
CA LEU A 251 -16.24 0.18 -3.38
C LEU A 251 -14.72 0.17 -3.60
N GLN A 252 -13.98 0.99 -2.85
CA GLN A 252 -12.52 1.04 -2.93
C GLN A 252 -11.87 -0.24 -2.35
N MET A 253 -12.48 -0.90 -1.35
CA MET A 253 -12.06 -2.23 -0.89
C MET A 253 -12.11 -3.26 -2.03
N ILE A 254 -13.19 -3.23 -2.82
CA ILE A 254 -13.33 -4.11 -4.00
C ILE A 254 -12.23 -3.80 -5.02
N MET A 255 -12.01 -2.53 -5.33
CA MET A 255 -10.96 -2.13 -6.28
C MET A 255 -9.56 -2.46 -5.80
N SER A 256 -9.29 -2.39 -4.50
CA SER A 256 -8.04 -2.85 -3.90
C SER A 256 -7.82 -4.34 -4.17
N ASP A 257 -8.79 -5.20 -3.87
CA ASP A 257 -8.68 -6.63 -4.13
C ASP A 257 -8.57 -6.93 -5.64
N VAL A 258 -9.33 -6.24 -6.50
CA VAL A 258 -9.26 -6.41 -7.96
C VAL A 258 -7.85 -6.16 -8.48
N GLY A 259 -7.25 -5.02 -8.14
CA GLY A 259 -5.93 -4.65 -8.63
C GLY A 259 -4.80 -5.50 -8.06
N TRP A 260 -4.81 -5.73 -6.74
CA TRP A 260 -3.80 -6.56 -6.08
C TRP A 260 -3.89 -8.04 -6.42
N THR A 261 -5.05 -8.54 -6.90
CA THR A 261 -5.17 -9.88 -7.53
C THR A 261 -4.23 -10.03 -8.72
N LEU A 262 -4.23 -9.05 -9.62
CA LEU A 262 -3.36 -9.08 -10.81
C LEU A 262 -1.88 -8.94 -10.44
N TRP A 263 -1.55 -8.07 -9.49
CA TRP A 263 -0.20 -7.95 -8.95
C TRP A 263 0.31 -9.30 -8.43
N ALA A 264 -0.49 -9.97 -7.62
CA ALA A 264 -0.14 -11.28 -7.07
C ALA A 264 0.01 -12.35 -8.16
N ALA A 265 -0.86 -12.36 -9.18
CA ALA A 265 -0.75 -13.26 -10.33
C ALA A 265 0.53 -12.99 -11.15
N ILE A 266 0.89 -11.72 -11.34
CA ILE A 266 2.17 -11.33 -11.99
C ILE A 266 3.34 -11.82 -11.15
N GLN A 267 3.34 -11.58 -9.85
CA GLN A 267 4.39 -12.05 -8.94
C GLN A 267 4.51 -13.57 -8.94
N ALA A 268 3.39 -14.32 -8.97
CA ALA A 268 3.42 -15.78 -9.10
C ALA A 268 4.15 -16.27 -10.36
N ALA A 269 4.15 -15.46 -11.44
CA ALA A 269 4.80 -15.78 -12.69
C ALA A 269 6.29 -15.38 -12.74
N ILE A 270 6.68 -14.31 -12.04
CA ILE A 270 8.02 -13.71 -12.21
C ILE A 270 8.91 -13.75 -10.96
N SER A 271 8.33 -13.88 -9.76
CA SER A 271 9.08 -13.80 -8.50
C SER A 271 9.94 -15.03 -8.27
N THR A 272 11.11 -14.82 -7.68
CA THR A 272 11.99 -15.88 -7.16
C THR A 272 11.86 -16.03 -5.65
N ILE A 273 10.97 -15.27 -5.01
CA ILE A 273 10.70 -15.34 -3.57
C ILE A 273 9.83 -16.56 -3.32
N ASP A 274 10.19 -17.37 -2.32
CA ASP A 274 9.39 -18.52 -1.86
C ASP A 274 8.17 -18.01 -1.05
N TYR A 275 7.12 -17.69 -1.76
CA TYR A 275 5.85 -17.21 -1.22
C TYR A 275 4.69 -17.67 -2.11
N ASP A 276 3.55 -18.00 -1.52
CA ASP A 276 2.36 -18.43 -2.26
C ASP A 276 1.58 -17.24 -2.84
N PHE A 277 2.19 -16.59 -3.84
CA PHE A 277 1.54 -15.49 -4.56
C PHE A 277 0.27 -15.92 -5.29
N TRP A 278 0.21 -17.19 -5.76
CA TRP A 278 -0.98 -17.67 -6.44
C TRP A 278 -2.15 -17.82 -5.46
N GLY A 279 -1.96 -18.46 -4.31
CA GLY A 279 -2.97 -18.56 -3.27
C GLY A 279 -3.44 -17.17 -2.81
N TRP A 280 -2.52 -16.20 -2.74
CA TRP A 280 -2.88 -14.82 -2.42
C TRP A 280 -3.73 -14.14 -3.50
N ALA A 281 -3.45 -14.40 -4.80
CA ALA A 281 -4.29 -13.93 -5.90
C ALA A 281 -5.70 -14.52 -5.85
N GLU A 282 -5.81 -15.84 -5.60
CA GLU A 282 -7.11 -16.52 -5.48
C GLU A 282 -7.93 -16.03 -4.29
N GLU A 283 -7.29 -15.78 -3.14
CA GLU A 283 -7.96 -15.23 -1.96
C GLU A 283 -8.53 -13.84 -2.22
N ARG A 284 -7.73 -12.91 -2.80
CA ARG A 284 -8.17 -11.55 -3.12
C ARG A 284 -9.30 -11.57 -4.13
N TRP A 285 -9.15 -12.34 -5.19
CA TRP A 285 -10.21 -12.47 -6.19
C TRP A 285 -11.49 -13.07 -5.58
N GLY A 286 -11.39 -14.05 -4.72
CA GLY A 286 -12.55 -14.63 -4.03
C GLY A 286 -13.32 -13.60 -3.20
N ARG A 287 -12.63 -12.66 -2.53
CA ARG A 287 -13.27 -11.55 -1.81
C ARG A 287 -13.90 -10.55 -2.78
N ALA A 288 -13.18 -10.14 -3.82
CA ALA A 288 -13.67 -9.19 -4.82
C ALA A 288 -14.91 -9.72 -5.55
N SER A 289 -14.83 -10.93 -6.09
CA SER A 289 -15.95 -11.55 -6.83
C SER A 289 -17.20 -11.71 -5.95
N THR A 290 -17.01 -12.18 -4.70
CA THR A 290 -18.11 -12.26 -3.73
C THR A 290 -18.77 -10.91 -3.50
N ALA A 291 -17.99 -9.82 -3.42
CA ALA A 291 -18.52 -8.48 -3.21
C ALA A 291 -19.20 -7.92 -4.46
N LEU A 292 -18.67 -8.21 -5.67
CA LEU A 292 -19.25 -7.81 -6.95
C LEU A 292 -20.57 -8.52 -7.25
N ASP A 293 -20.72 -9.79 -6.81
CA ASP A 293 -21.92 -10.61 -7.03
C ASP A 293 -23.00 -10.40 -5.96
N ARG A 294 -22.80 -9.49 -5.02
CA ARG A 294 -23.79 -9.22 -3.97
C ARG A 294 -25.10 -8.66 -4.55
N PRO A 295 -26.26 -9.10 -4.04
CA PRO A 295 -27.56 -8.56 -4.48
C PRO A 295 -27.73 -7.05 -4.21
N ASP A 296 -27.02 -6.50 -3.21
CA ASP A 296 -27.07 -5.10 -2.80
C ASP A 296 -25.91 -4.26 -3.42
N PHE A 297 -25.21 -4.79 -4.43
CA PHE A 297 -24.11 -4.08 -5.07
C PHE A 297 -24.54 -2.77 -5.75
N ASP A 298 -25.71 -2.76 -6.42
CA ASP A 298 -26.26 -1.54 -7.02
C ASP A 298 -26.67 -0.50 -5.97
N ASP A 299 -27.18 -0.93 -4.81
CA ASP A 299 -27.48 -0.03 -3.68
C ASP A 299 -26.20 0.59 -3.10
N LEU A 300 -25.11 -0.18 -3.06
CA LEU A 300 -23.80 0.33 -2.63
C LEU A 300 -23.28 1.43 -3.57
N MET A 301 -23.36 1.22 -4.89
CA MET A 301 -23.00 2.24 -5.89
C MET A 301 -23.89 3.47 -5.80
N GLY A 302 -25.20 3.30 -5.63
CA GLY A 302 -26.16 4.39 -5.41
C GLY A 302 -25.77 5.23 -4.20
N ALA A 303 -25.53 4.58 -3.06
CA ALA A 303 -25.14 5.28 -1.83
C ALA A 303 -23.80 6.04 -1.97
N ALA A 304 -22.83 5.51 -2.70
CA ALA A 304 -21.54 6.17 -2.95
C ALA A 304 -21.68 7.43 -3.83
N SER A 305 -22.73 7.52 -4.65
CA SER A 305 -22.99 8.61 -5.58
C SER A 305 -23.83 9.75 -4.98
N GLU A 306 -24.44 9.54 -3.80
CA GLU A 306 -25.37 10.48 -3.14
C GLU A 306 -24.67 11.50 -2.23
N GLY A 307 -23.36 11.51 -2.08
CA GLY A 307 -22.56 12.25 -1.09
C GLY A 307 -22.62 13.78 -1.15
#